data_344285a85c265d23f9b79c49c5536a3b
#
_entry.id   344285a85c265d23f9b79c49c5536a3b
#
_cell.length_a   1.000
_cell.length_b   1.000
_cell.length_c   1.000
_cell.angle_alpha   90.00
_cell.angle_beta   90.00
_cell.angle_gamma   90.00
#
_symmetry.space_group_name_H-M   'P 1'
#
loop_
_entity.id
_entity.type
_entity.pdbx_description
1 polymer ?
#
loop_
_entity_poly.entity_id
_entity_poly.type
_entity_poly.pdbx_seq_one_letter_code
_entity_poly.pdbx_strand_id
1 'polypeptide(L)'
;MLERWYPTAHVPSVFAIDYEKLSALGYKYQFITLAGIHINWFNTFQFAHAYARGEGMKHYVQMVQEPEFAAREQGYTFVSHQQEVGAGYFDDVTTVIQGGTSSVKALTGSTEEEQFH
;
A
#
# COMPACT_ATOMS: atom_id res chain seq x y z
N MET A 1 -23.06 -6.79 16.49
CA MET A 1 -21.88 -7.67 16.74
C MET A 1 -20.59 -6.87 16.97
N LEU A 2 -20.44 -5.68 16.38
CA LEU A 2 -19.30 -4.77 16.61
C LEU A 2 -19.30 -4.13 18.01
N GLU A 3 -20.46 -3.82 18.56
CA GLU A 3 -20.59 -3.24 19.91
C GLU A 3 -20.06 -4.13 21.04
N ARG A 4 -19.90 -5.42 20.77
CA ARG A 4 -19.42 -6.38 21.76
C ARG A 4 -17.91 -6.34 21.95
N TRP A 5 -17.17 -5.81 20.95
CA TRP A 5 -15.71 -5.76 20.98
C TRP A 5 -15.16 -4.37 21.32
N TYR A 6 -15.95 -3.32 21.02
CA TYR A 6 -15.52 -1.94 21.22
C TYR A 6 -16.65 -1.12 21.83
N PRO A 7 -16.71 -1.00 23.16
CA PRO A 7 -17.60 -0.03 23.80
C PRO A 7 -17.22 1.37 23.27
N THR A 8 -18.10 1.98 22.52
CA THR A 8 -17.87 3.20 21.75
C THR A 8 -17.33 4.40 22.55
N ALA A 9 -17.54 4.41 23.86
CA ALA A 9 -17.10 5.48 24.74
C ALA A 9 -15.60 5.44 25.11
N HIS A 10 -14.88 4.35 24.83
CA HIS A 10 -13.52 4.14 25.33
C HIS A 10 -12.46 3.94 24.23
N VAL A 11 -12.88 3.81 22.98
CA VAL A 11 -11.96 3.54 21.86
C VAL A 11 -10.89 4.63 21.70
N PRO A 12 -11.18 5.92 21.76
CA PRO A 12 -10.15 6.95 21.58
C PRO A 12 -9.09 6.98 22.69
N SER A 13 -9.45 6.63 23.91
CA SER A 13 -8.53 6.71 25.05
C SER A 13 -7.68 5.46 25.26
N VAL A 14 -8.20 4.30 24.84
CA VAL A 14 -7.47 3.01 25.01
C VAL A 14 -6.38 2.87 23.93
N PHE A 15 -6.56 3.47 22.77
CA PHE A 15 -5.59 3.42 21.68
C PHE A 15 -4.76 4.69 21.48
N ALA A 16 -4.94 5.72 22.32
CA ALA A 16 -4.04 6.86 22.38
C ALA A 16 -2.72 6.43 23.03
N ILE A 17 -1.93 5.64 22.29
CA ILE A 17 -0.56 5.35 22.69
C ILE A 17 0.21 6.68 22.56
N ASP A 18 0.75 7.15 23.69
CA ASP A 18 1.60 8.34 23.71
C ASP A 18 2.99 7.97 23.17
N TYR A 19 3.13 8.09 21.85
CA TYR A 19 4.38 7.76 21.15
C TYR A 19 5.56 8.61 21.63
N GLU A 20 5.31 9.85 22.04
CA GLU A 20 6.35 10.75 22.55
C GLU A 20 6.90 10.23 23.87
N LYS A 21 6.02 9.82 24.80
CA LYS A 21 6.44 9.20 26.05
C LYS A 21 7.21 7.91 25.85
N LEU A 22 6.73 7.02 24.99
CA LEU A 22 7.42 5.77 24.70
C LEU A 22 8.79 6.03 24.06
N SER A 23 8.89 6.98 23.15
CA SER A 23 10.16 7.38 22.55
C SER A 23 11.12 7.96 23.57
N ALA A 24 10.64 8.79 24.51
CA ALA A 24 11.45 9.33 25.60
C ALA A 24 11.96 8.24 26.56
N LEU A 25 11.20 7.17 26.75
CA LEU A 25 11.60 5.98 27.51
C LEU A 25 12.59 5.07 26.76
N GLY A 26 12.94 5.42 25.51
CA GLY A 26 13.92 4.68 24.72
C GLY A 26 13.35 3.66 23.73
N TYR A 27 12.04 3.52 23.63
CA TYR A 27 11.41 2.67 22.62
C TYR A 27 11.49 3.35 21.24
N LYS A 28 12.38 2.86 20.39
CA LYS A 28 12.64 3.42 19.06
C LYS A 28 11.80 2.78 17.94
N TYR A 29 11.19 1.65 18.21
CA TYR A 29 10.32 0.96 17.28
C TYR A 29 9.01 0.58 17.95
N GLN A 30 7.91 0.89 17.29
CA GLN A 30 6.56 0.61 17.77
C GLN A 30 5.72 0.11 16.59
N PHE A 31 4.90 -0.89 16.82
CA PHE A 31 3.96 -1.37 15.81
C PHE A 31 2.64 -1.79 16.47
N ILE A 32 1.56 -1.68 15.71
CA ILE A 32 0.25 -2.18 16.11
C ILE A 32 0.07 -3.55 15.46
N THR A 33 -0.07 -4.58 16.30
CA THR A 33 -0.33 -5.94 15.80
C THR A 33 -1.59 -5.98 14.96
N LEU A 34 -1.52 -6.64 13.82
CA LEU A 34 -2.63 -6.82 12.87
C LEU A 34 -3.13 -5.53 12.19
N ALA A 35 -2.57 -4.35 12.45
CA ALA A 35 -3.05 -3.10 11.84
C ALA A 35 -3.05 -3.19 10.32
N GLY A 36 -1.96 -3.65 9.70
CA GLY A 36 -1.86 -3.78 8.25
C GLY A 36 -2.90 -4.72 7.64
N ILE A 37 -3.13 -5.86 8.29
CA ILE A 37 -4.11 -6.83 7.78
C ILE A 37 -5.55 -6.31 7.93
N HIS A 38 -5.87 -5.60 9.02
CA HIS A 38 -7.19 -4.99 9.19
C HIS A 38 -7.44 -3.86 8.19
N ILE A 39 -6.44 -3.03 7.90
CA ILE A 39 -6.51 -2.01 6.86
C ILE A 39 -6.81 -2.67 5.51
N ASN A 40 -6.09 -3.73 5.17
CA ASN A 40 -6.27 -4.46 3.92
C ASN A 40 -7.67 -5.10 3.83
N TRP A 41 -8.09 -5.82 4.86
CA TRP A 41 -9.42 -6.45 4.88
C TRP A 41 -10.56 -5.44 4.78
N PHE A 42 -10.47 -4.36 5.52
CA PHE A 42 -11.51 -3.34 5.52
C PHE A 42 -11.62 -2.64 4.16
N ASN A 43 -10.50 -2.22 3.59
CA ASN A 43 -10.51 -1.57 2.28
C ASN A 43 -10.97 -2.53 1.17
N THR A 44 -10.54 -3.78 1.20
CA THR A 44 -11.00 -4.81 0.27
C THR A 44 -12.51 -5.05 0.39
N PHE A 45 -13.02 -5.12 1.61
CA PHE A 45 -14.46 -5.23 1.86
C PHE A 45 -15.23 -4.02 1.31
N GLN A 46 -14.76 -2.81 1.56
CA GLN A 46 -15.39 -1.58 1.06
C GLN A 46 -15.46 -1.58 -0.47
N PHE A 47 -14.37 -1.92 -1.11
CA PHE A 47 -14.32 -2.02 -2.57
C PHE A 47 -15.28 -3.09 -3.11
N ALA A 48 -15.25 -4.29 -2.57
CA ALA A 48 -16.13 -5.38 -3.00
C ALA A 48 -17.61 -5.04 -2.79
N HIS A 49 -17.95 -4.39 -1.67
CA HIS A 49 -19.30 -3.95 -1.37
C HIS A 49 -19.80 -2.88 -2.35
N ALA A 50 -18.99 -1.89 -2.67
CA ALA A 50 -19.30 -0.86 -3.65
C ALA A 50 -19.42 -1.45 -5.07
N TYR A 51 -18.55 -2.37 -5.43
CA TYR A 51 -18.60 -3.07 -6.71
C TYR A 51 -19.89 -3.85 -6.89
N ALA A 52 -20.32 -4.59 -5.87
CA ALA A 52 -21.58 -5.35 -5.89
C ALA A 52 -22.84 -4.46 -5.99
N ARG A 53 -22.74 -3.19 -5.59
CA ARG A 53 -23.83 -2.20 -5.67
C ARG A 53 -23.85 -1.41 -6.98
N GLY A 54 -22.98 -1.75 -7.93
CA GLY A 54 -22.92 -1.10 -9.24
C GLY A 54 -22.05 0.16 -9.28
N GLU A 55 -21.34 0.51 -8.21
CA GLU A 55 -20.40 1.63 -8.18
C GLU A 55 -19.07 1.28 -8.88
N GLY A 56 -18.73 -0.01 -8.89
CA GLY A 56 -17.63 -0.57 -9.67
C GLY A 56 -16.29 0.16 -9.50
N MET A 57 -15.62 0.38 -10.62
CA MET A 57 -14.33 1.06 -10.66
C MET A 57 -14.37 2.54 -10.25
N LYS A 58 -15.54 3.17 -10.29
CA LYS A 58 -15.69 4.55 -9.82
C LYS A 58 -15.29 4.67 -8.34
N HIS A 59 -15.74 3.73 -7.52
CA HIS A 59 -15.36 3.69 -6.10
C HIS A 59 -13.85 3.49 -5.93
N TYR A 60 -13.24 2.60 -6.71
CA TYR A 60 -11.79 2.39 -6.69
C TYR A 60 -11.00 3.66 -7.03
N VAL A 61 -11.40 4.36 -8.09
CA VAL A 61 -10.76 5.62 -8.47
C VAL A 61 -10.82 6.62 -7.31
N GLN A 62 -11.99 6.85 -6.76
CA GLN A 62 -12.20 7.86 -5.72
C GLN A 62 -11.55 7.51 -4.38
N MET A 63 -11.54 6.24 -4.01
CA MET A 63 -11.09 5.80 -2.68
C MET A 63 -9.65 5.31 -2.65
N VAL A 64 -9.08 5.02 -3.80
CA VAL A 64 -7.70 4.51 -3.90
C VAL A 64 -6.85 5.39 -4.83
N GLN A 65 -7.15 5.42 -6.12
CA GLN A 65 -6.25 6.07 -7.09
C GLN A 65 -6.07 7.57 -6.85
N GLU A 66 -7.16 8.32 -6.70
CA GLU A 66 -7.07 9.77 -6.43
C GLU A 66 -6.29 10.08 -5.15
N PRO A 67 -6.56 9.41 -3.99
CA PRO A 67 -5.74 9.59 -2.81
C PRO A 67 -4.27 9.19 -2.97
N GLU A 68 -3.97 8.10 -3.67
CA GLU A 68 -2.58 7.69 -3.94
C GLU A 68 -1.82 8.74 -4.75
N PHE A 69 -2.43 9.26 -5.82
CA PHE A 69 -1.83 10.32 -6.62
C PHE A 69 -1.61 11.61 -5.82
N ALA A 70 -2.58 11.99 -4.99
CA ALA A 70 -2.46 13.15 -4.10
C ALA A 70 -1.35 12.96 -3.04
N ALA A 71 -1.16 11.75 -2.55
CA ALA A 71 -0.15 11.42 -1.55
C ALA A 71 1.30 11.45 -2.09
N ARG A 72 1.51 11.54 -3.42
CA ARG A 72 2.85 11.66 -4.02
C ARG A 72 3.63 12.85 -3.46
N GLU A 73 2.97 13.98 -3.25
CA GLU A 73 3.59 15.16 -2.65
C GLU A 73 4.05 14.94 -1.21
N GLN A 74 3.52 13.92 -0.54
CA GLN A 74 3.89 13.50 0.81
C GLN A 74 4.98 12.41 0.82
N GLY A 75 5.48 12.01 -0.36
CA GLY A 75 6.50 10.97 -0.50
C GLY A 75 5.94 9.56 -0.72
N TYR A 76 4.67 9.43 -1.07
CA TYR A 76 4.10 8.12 -1.45
C TYR A 76 4.53 7.75 -2.87
N THR A 77 5.24 6.64 -3.03
CA THR A 77 5.86 6.22 -4.30
C THR A 77 5.17 5.02 -4.96
N PHE A 78 4.29 4.31 -4.22
CA PHE A 78 3.72 3.03 -4.67
C PHE A 78 2.79 3.11 -5.88
N VAL A 79 2.45 4.29 -6.37
CA VAL A 79 1.80 4.45 -7.69
C VAL A 79 2.70 3.94 -8.83
N SER A 80 4.02 3.94 -8.64
CA SER A 80 5.01 3.32 -9.53
C SER A 80 5.28 1.88 -9.07
N HIS A 81 4.26 1.05 -9.03
CA HIS A 81 4.30 -0.28 -8.42
C HIS A 81 5.36 -1.21 -9.04
N GLN A 82 5.68 -1.06 -10.32
CA GLN A 82 6.71 -1.85 -10.98
C GLN A 82 8.11 -1.52 -10.43
N GLN A 83 8.39 -0.24 -10.18
CA GLN A 83 9.62 0.20 -9.53
C GLN A 83 9.71 -0.34 -8.10
N GLU A 84 8.61 -0.25 -7.35
CA GLU A 84 8.57 -0.69 -5.94
C GLU A 84 8.76 -2.20 -5.77
N VAL A 85 8.34 -3.02 -6.74
CA VAL A 85 8.61 -4.47 -6.72
C VAL A 85 9.95 -4.83 -7.38
N GLY A 86 10.70 -3.85 -7.87
CA GLY A 86 12.05 -4.05 -8.40
C GLY A 86 12.10 -4.73 -9.76
N ALA A 87 11.07 -4.57 -10.61
CA ALA A 87 11.03 -5.23 -11.91
C ALA A 87 12.21 -4.82 -12.80
N GLY A 88 12.59 -3.55 -12.82
CA GLY A 88 13.78 -3.06 -13.55
C GLY A 88 15.07 -3.71 -13.06
N TYR A 89 15.24 -3.87 -11.76
CA TYR A 89 16.41 -4.56 -11.19
C TYR A 89 16.52 -6.01 -11.67
N PHE A 90 15.41 -6.74 -11.69
CA PHE A 90 15.42 -8.14 -12.18
C PHE A 90 15.68 -8.21 -13.69
N ASP A 91 15.22 -7.28 -14.47
CA ASP A 91 15.53 -7.20 -15.90
C ASP A 91 17.02 -6.94 -16.13
N ASP A 92 17.64 -6.06 -15.36
CA ASP A 92 19.08 -5.78 -15.41
C ASP A 92 19.91 -7.00 -15.03
N VAL A 93 19.59 -7.66 -13.93
CA VAL A 93 20.25 -8.88 -13.48
C VAL A 93 20.17 -9.96 -14.56
N THR A 94 19.00 -10.18 -15.14
CA THR A 94 18.79 -11.17 -16.20
C THR A 94 19.60 -10.81 -17.44
N THR A 95 19.66 -9.54 -17.81
CA THR A 95 20.43 -9.06 -18.95
C THR A 95 21.94 -9.30 -18.76
N VAL A 96 22.46 -9.03 -17.57
CA VAL A 96 23.88 -9.27 -17.24
C VAL A 96 24.21 -10.77 -17.31
N ILE A 97 23.38 -11.63 -16.72
CA ILE A 97 23.57 -13.08 -16.71
C ILE A 97 23.56 -13.65 -18.15
N GLN A 98 22.74 -13.08 -19.04
CA GLN A 98 22.62 -13.52 -20.43
C GLN A 98 23.63 -12.83 -21.38
N GLY A 99 24.64 -12.16 -20.85
CA GLY A 99 25.72 -11.57 -21.66
C GLY A 99 25.33 -10.28 -22.39
N GLY A 100 24.42 -9.52 -21.84
CA GLY A 100 24.05 -8.17 -22.34
C GLY A 100 22.80 -8.12 -23.22
N THR A 101 22.23 -9.26 -23.59
CA THR A 101 20.95 -9.32 -24.33
C THR A 101 20.00 -10.30 -23.67
N SER A 102 18.76 -9.89 -23.46
CA SER A 102 17.71 -10.76 -22.92
C SER A 102 16.46 -10.66 -23.75
N SER A 103 15.87 -11.81 -24.07
CA SER A 103 14.53 -11.90 -24.69
C SER A 103 13.41 -11.98 -23.67
N VAL A 104 13.75 -11.99 -22.37
CA VAL A 104 12.81 -12.22 -21.26
C VAL A 104 12.79 -10.99 -20.35
N LYS A 105 12.65 -9.79 -20.95
CA LYS A 105 12.45 -8.59 -20.17
C LYS A 105 10.97 -8.43 -19.85
N ALA A 106 10.67 -8.10 -18.60
CA ALA A 106 9.29 -7.97 -18.13
C ALA A 106 8.52 -6.88 -18.91
N LEU A 107 9.21 -5.85 -19.37
CA LEU A 107 8.52 -4.63 -19.76
C LEU A 107 9.00 -3.91 -21.00
N THR A 108 9.90 -4.47 -21.74
CA THR A 108 10.30 -3.87 -23.01
C THR A 108 9.06 -3.69 -23.91
N GLY A 109 8.68 -2.42 -24.15
CA GLY A 109 7.52 -2.08 -24.98
C GLY A 109 6.17 -2.13 -24.28
N SER A 110 6.14 -2.22 -22.94
CA SER A 110 4.89 -2.14 -22.18
C SER A 110 4.46 -0.68 -21.99
N THR A 111 3.17 -0.47 -21.73
CA THR A 111 2.61 0.85 -21.40
C THR A 111 3.09 1.36 -20.03
N GLU A 112 3.79 0.53 -19.25
CA GLU A 112 4.30 0.83 -17.92
C GLU A 112 5.82 1.01 -17.90
N GLU A 113 6.47 1.07 -19.05
CA GLU A 113 7.95 1.16 -19.16
C GLU A 113 8.54 2.32 -18.34
N GLU A 114 7.84 3.45 -18.25
CA GLU A 114 8.26 4.61 -17.46
C GLU A 114 8.26 4.36 -15.93
N GLN A 115 7.62 3.29 -15.46
CA GLN A 115 7.55 2.96 -14.03
C GLN A 115 8.76 2.14 -13.54
N PHE A 116 9.73 1.85 -14.39
CA PHE A 116 10.84 0.93 -14.09
C PHE A 116 12.11 1.58 -13.61
N HIS A 117 12.20 2.87 -13.77
CA HIS A 117 13.40 3.66 -13.49
C HIS A 117 13.13 4.75 -12.46
#